data_43dc04e62903eb64b832c62a2873f79f
#
_entry.id   43dc04e62903eb64b832c62a2873f79f
#
_cell.length_a   1.000
_cell.length_b   1.000
_cell.length_c   1.000
_cell.angle_alpha   90.00
_cell.angle_beta   90.00
_cell.angle_gamma   90.00
#
_symmetry.space_group_name_H-M   'P 1'
#
loop_
_entity.id
_entity.type
_entity.pdbx_description
1 polymer ?
#
loop_
_entity_poly.entity_id
_entity_poly.type
_entity_poly.pdbx_seq_one_letter_code
_entity_poly.pdbx_strand_id
1 'polypeptide(L)'
;TIKRQEAQKQDLLKIIDELNNTLNETLLSNAKLLYCNKTLSDASLNERQKNKIVEAIAKAKTPDEAKTLQETLKATVGTTKDSGPKSLSESVQRKSNLSGIMPRRKQPAQEYSFAKHMKKLAGIKT
;
A
#
# COMPACT_ATOMS: atom_id res chain seq x y z
N THR A 1 -42.27 36.15 33.89
CA THR A 1 -42.03 34.71 34.13
C THR A 1 -41.91 33.92 32.84
N ILE A 2 -42.80 34.11 31.87
CA ILE A 2 -42.72 33.40 30.55
C ILE A 2 -41.46 33.79 29.79
N LYS A 3 -41.13 35.06 29.73
CA LYS A 3 -39.88 35.55 29.08
C LYS A 3 -38.61 34.98 29.72
N ARG A 4 -38.63 34.79 31.06
CA ARG A 4 -37.52 34.21 31.79
C ARG A 4 -37.36 32.74 31.46
N GLN A 5 -38.48 32.02 31.34
CA GLN A 5 -38.49 30.61 30.96
C GLN A 5 -38.03 30.39 29.51
N GLU A 6 -38.44 31.28 28.61
CA GLU A 6 -37.98 31.26 27.20
C GLU A 6 -36.46 31.52 27.08
N ALA A 7 -35.95 32.49 27.85
CA ALA A 7 -34.51 32.75 27.90
C ALA A 7 -33.73 31.55 28.43
N GLN A 8 -34.20 30.94 29.55
CA GLN A 8 -33.59 29.72 30.08
C GLN A 8 -33.64 28.55 29.09
N LYS A 9 -34.74 28.39 28.38
CA LYS A 9 -34.86 27.37 27.31
C LYS A 9 -33.87 27.59 26.20
N GLN A 10 -33.68 28.81 25.73
CA GLN A 10 -32.71 29.17 24.68
C GLN A 10 -31.28 28.91 25.15
N ASP A 11 -30.94 29.23 26.39
CA ASP A 11 -29.63 28.98 26.97
C ASP A 11 -29.35 27.46 27.08
N LEU A 12 -30.34 26.70 27.49
CA LEU A 12 -30.26 25.23 27.56
C LEU A 12 -30.05 24.63 26.15
N LEU A 13 -30.76 25.12 25.13
CA LEU A 13 -30.58 24.66 23.75
C LEU A 13 -29.17 24.94 23.25
N LYS A 14 -28.60 26.12 23.52
CA LYS A 14 -27.22 26.43 23.19
C LYS A 14 -26.23 25.50 23.86
N ILE A 15 -26.41 25.20 25.13
CA ILE A 15 -25.57 24.27 25.89
C ILE A 15 -25.67 22.87 25.28
N ILE A 16 -26.85 22.43 24.90
CA ILE A 16 -27.07 21.12 24.26
C ILE A 16 -26.32 21.07 22.92
N ASP A 17 -26.38 22.11 22.11
CA ASP A 17 -25.66 22.18 20.83
C ASP A 17 -24.13 22.16 21.03
N GLU A 18 -23.63 22.92 22.00
CA GLU A 18 -22.21 22.90 22.36
C GLU A 18 -21.75 21.54 22.84
N LEU A 19 -22.56 20.88 23.68
CA LEU A 19 -22.27 19.51 24.16
C LEU A 19 -22.27 18.50 23.02
N ASN A 20 -23.22 18.57 22.11
CA ASN A 20 -23.28 17.71 20.94
C ASN A 20 -22.06 17.90 20.04
N ASN A 21 -21.65 19.12 19.80
CA ASN A 21 -20.46 19.44 19.00
C ASN A 21 -19.20 18.88 19.69
N THR A 22 -19.04 19.13 20.97
CA THR A 22 -17.91 18.60 21.76
C THR A 22 -17.90 17.07 21.77
N LEU A 23 -19.06 16.45 21.89
CA LEU A 23 -19.19 14.98 21.84
C LEU A 23 -18.76 14.43 20.48
N ASN A 24 -19.22 15.04 19.39
CA ASN A 24 -18.86 14.64 18.03
C ASN A 24 -17.36 14.81 17.76
N GLU A 25 -16.76 15.91 18.21
CA GLU A 25 -15.31 16.14 18.12
C GLU A 25 -14.52 15.11 18.91
N THR A 26 -14.99 14.78 20.12
CA THR A 26 -14.35 13.76 20.95
C THR A 26 -14.46 12.38 20.32
N LEU A 27 -15.62 12.02 19.79
CA LEU A 27 -15.83 10.76 19.08
C LEU A 27 -14.93 10.64 17.84
N LEU A 28 -14.82 11.73 17.08
CA LEU A 28 -13.94 11.78 15.92
C LEU A 28 -12.47 11.63 16.32
N SER A 29 -12.04 12.34 17.36
CA SER A 29 -10.68 12.25 17.87
C SER A 29 -10.34 10.84 18.37
N ASN A 30 -11.25 10.23 19.14
CA ASN A 30 -11.10 8.86 19.62
C ASN A 30 -11.05 7.85 18.48
N ALA A 31 -11.90 8.00 17.47
CA ALA A 31 -11.89 7.15 16.28
C ALA A 31 -10.56 7.26 15.51
N LYS A 32 -10.08 8.47 15.30
CA LYS A 32 -8.77 8.71 14.65
C LYS A 32 -7.64 8.04 15.43
N LEU A 33 -7.58 8.23 16.74
CA LEU A 33 -6.56 7.61 17.59
C LEU A 33 -6.64 6.09 17.54
N LEU A 34 -7.85 5.52 17.60
CA LEU A 34 -8.06 4.08 17.53
C LEU A 34 -7.56 3.49 16.22
N TYR A 35 -7.95 4.10 15.09
CA TYR A 35 -7.55 3.61 13.77
C TYR A 35 -6.08 3.86 13.46
N CYS A 36 -5.52 4.97 13.92
CA CYS A 36 -4.07 5.21 13.84
C CYS A 36 -3.29 4.15 14.63
N ASN A 37 -3.66 3.88 15.86
CA ASN A 37 -3.01 2.85 16.68
C ASN A 37 -3.14 1.46 16.06
N LYS A 38 -4.32 1.12 15.53
CA LYS A 38 -4.55 -0.14 14.83
C LYS A 38 -3.66 -0.28 13.58
N THR A 39 -3.47 0.80 12.84
CA THR A 39 -2.60 0.83 11.67
C THR A 39 -1.12 0.71 12.05
N LEU A 40 -0.68 1.44 13.07
CA LEU A 40 0.71 1.43 13.52
C LEU A 40 1.13 0.07 14.12
N SER A 41 0.21 -0.61 14.81
CA SER A 41 0.45 -1.95 15.36
C SER A 41 0.35 -3.07 14.33
N ASP A 42 -0.09 -2.79 13.11
CA ASP A 42 -0.19 -3.80 12.07
C ASP A 42 1.19 -4.19 11.52
N ALA A 43 1.63 -5.40 11.82
CA ALA A 43 2.92 -5.92 11.37
C ALA A 43 2.96 -6.22 9.85
N SER A 44 1.80 -6.27 9.20
CA SER A 44 1.71 -6.56 7.76
C SER A 44 2.05 -5.36 6.87
N LEU A 45 2.11 -4.16 7.43
CA LEU A 45 2.33 -2.91 6.71
C LEU A 45 3.76 -2.38 6.90
N ASN A 46 4.32 -1.81 5.83
CA ASN A 46 5.58 -1.10 5.89
C ASN A 46 5.39 0.31 6.48
N GLU A 47 6.45 0.90 7.03
CA GLU A 47 6.46 2.24 7.61
C GLU A 47 5.86 3.30 6.68
N ARG A 48 6.22 3.29 5.39
CA ARG A 48 5.67 4.21 4.40
C ARG A 48 4.17 4.04 4.20
N GLN A 49 3.70 2.80 4.26
CA GLN A 49 2.29 2.46 4.13
C GLN A 49 1.51 2.92 5.37
N LYS A 50 2.05 2.65 6.55
CA LYS A 50 1.49 3.11 7.82
C LYS A 50 1.34 4.63 7.84
N ASN A 51 2.38 5.35 7.48
CA ASN A 51 2.37 6.81 7.46
C ASN A 51 1.32 7.38 6.49
N LYS A 52 1.18 6.80 5.29
CA LYS A 52 0.14 7.21 4.34
C LYS A 52 -1.27 6.99 4.86
N ILE A 53 -1.51 5.85 5.51
CA ILE A 53 -2.82 5.53 6.08
C ILE A 53 -3.13 6.47 7.27
N VAL A 54 -2.16 6.68 8.15
CA VAL A 54 -2.30 7.60 9.30
C VAL A 54 -2.56 9.03 8.84
N GLU A 55 -1.86 9.49 7.82
CA GLU A 55 -2.07 10.81 7.25
C GLU A 55 -3.47 10.96 6.63
N ALA A 56 -3.96 9.94 5.95
CA ALA A 56 -5.31 9.92 5.41
C ALA A 56 -6.37 9.93 6.53
N ILE A 57 -6.18 9.13 7.58
CA ILE A 57 -7.07 9.09 8.76
C ILE A 57 -7.11 10.46 9.45
N ALA A 58 -5.97 11.14 9.55
CA ALA A 58 -5.89 12.47 10.16
C ALA A 58 -6.76 13.51 9.42
N LYS A 59 -6.95 13.36 8.11
CA LYS A 59 -7.79 14.24 7.27
C LYS A 59 -9.27 13.91 7.33
N ALA A 60 -9.67 12.79 7.90
CA ALA A 60 -11.06 12.38 8.01
C ALA A 60 -11.88 13.38 8.85
N LYS A 61 -13.10 13.63 8.42
CA LYS A 61 -14.03 14.54 9.09
C LYS A 61 -15.06 13.83 9.96
N THR A 62 -15.27 12.55 9.71
CA THR A 62 -16.23 11.72 10.46
C THR A 62 -15.57 10.44 10.94
N PRO A 63 -16.06 9.83 12.04
CA PRO A 63 -15.55 8.55 12.52
C PRO A 63 -15.71 7.43 11.49
N ASP A 64 -16.81 7.40 10.76
CA ASP A 64 -17.08 6.40 9.72
C ASP A 64 -16.14 6.55 8.52
N GLU A 65 -15.84 7.79 8.15
CA GLU A 65 -14.84 8.08 7.12
C GLU A 65 -13.45 7.59 7.53
N ALA A 66 -13.05 7.81 8.78
CA ALA A 66 -11.77 7.31 9.30
C ALA A 66 -11.68 5.78 9.24
N LYS A 67 -12.79 5.10 9.56
CA LYS A 67 -12.89 3.64 9.44
C LYS A 67 -12.77 3.15 8.01
N THR A 68 -13.55 3.72 7.10
CA THR A 68 -13.53 3.33 5.67
C THR A 68 -12.20 3.62 5.01
N LEU A 69 -11.55 4.73 5.33
CA LEU A 69 -10.20 5.04 4.85
C LEU A 69 -9.17 4.02 5.34
N GLN A 70 -9.22 3.64 6.60
CA GLN A 70 -8.33 2.63 7.16
C GLN A 70 -8.50 1.28 6.47
N GLU A 71 -9.73 0.82 6.28
CA GLU A 71 -10.05 -0.46 5.67
C GLU A 71 -9.70 -0.49 4.18
N THR A 72 -10.07 0.53 3.42
CA THR A 72 -9.80 0.62 1.98
C THR A 72 -8.32 0.74 1.68
N LEU A 73 -7.60 1.59 2.41
CA LEU A 73 -6.16 1.76 2.22
C LEU A 73 -5.38 0.51 2.65
N LYS A 74 -5.80 -0.15 3.72
CA LYS A 74 -5.22 -1.43 4.13
C LYS A 74 -5.43 -2.51 3.05
N ALA A 75 -6.60 -2.59 2.46
CA ALA A 75 -6.89 -3.54 1.39
C ALA A 75 -6.08 -3.25 0.13
N THR A 76 -6.00 -2.00 -0.31
CA THR A 76 -5.24 -1.61 -1.51
C THR A 76 -3.74 -1.81 -1.35
N VAL A 77 -3.22 -1.52 -0.17
CA VAL A 77 -1.80 -1.71 0.16
C VAL A 77 -1.45 -3.19 0.33
N GLY A 78 -2.38 -3.98 0.86
CA GLY A 78 -2.22 -5.44 0.99
C GLY A 78 -2.07 -6.14 -0.36
N THR A 79 -2.73 -5.65 -1.40
CA THR A 79 -2.66 -6.22 -2.76
C THR A 79 -1.36 -5.90 -3.49
N THR A 80 -0.64 -4.86 -3.10
CA THR A 80 0.66 -4.51 -3.71
C THR A 80 1.84 -5.38 -3.24
N LYS A 81 1.62 -6.25 -2.26
CA LYS A 81 2.67 -7.15 -1.76
C LYS A 81 3.08 -8.26 -2.74
N ASP A 82 2.24 -8.59 -3.70
CA ASP A 82 2.48 -9.72 -4.60
C ASP A 82 3.21 -9.37 -5.90
N SER A 83 3.55 -8.11 -6.13
CA SER A 83 4.22 -7.69 -7.36
C SER A 83 5.76 -7.70 -7.32
N GLY A 84 6.34 -8.00 -6.18
CA GLY A 84 7.79 -8.14 -6.04
C GLY A 84 8.28 -9.54 -6.38
N PRO A 85 9.47 -9.68 -6.98
CA PRO A 85 10.06 -10.99 -7.20
C PRO A 85 10.31 -11.69 -5.86
N LYS A 86 9.75 -12.89 -5.70
CA LYS A 86 9.82 -13.68 -4.46
C LYS A 86 11.23 -14.28 -4.22
N SER A 87 12.06 -14.29 -5.24
CA SER A 87 13.44 -14.79 -5.15
C SER A 87 14.36 -14.10 -6.14
N LEU A 88 15.67 -14.15 -5.89
CA LEU A 88 16.68 -13.64 -6.80
C LEU A 88 16.63 -14.34 -8.17
N SER A 89 16.29 -15.63 -8.20
CA SER A 89 16.14 -16.39 -9.44
C SER A 89 14.95 -15.87 -10.30
N GLU A 90 13.85 -15.50 -9.67
CA GLU A 90 12.71 -14.91 -10.37
C GLU A 90 13.02 -13.51 -10.91
N SER A 91 13.81 -12.72 -10.17
CA SER A 91 14.32 -11.43 -10.61
C SER A 91 15.23 -11.55 -11.84
N VAL A 92 16.07 -12.56 -11.87
CA VAL A 92 16.96 -12.87 -13.01
C VAL A 92 16.16 -13.37 -14.21
N GLN A 93 15.15 -14.22 -14.01
CA GLN A 93 14.27 -14.67 -15.09
C GLN A 93 13.48 -13.54 -15.74
N ARG A 94 13.00 -12.58 -14.95
CA ARG A 94 12.33 -11.38 -15.51
C ARG A 94 13.27 -10.53 -16.35
N LYS A 95 14.52 -10.40 -15.96
CA LYS A 95 15.53 -9.74 -16.79
C LYS A 95 15.86 -10.53 -18.05
N SER A 96 15.87 -11.86 -17.99
CA SER A 96 16.13 -12.70 -19.16
C SER A 96 14.98 -12.69 -20.17
N ASN A 97 13.75 -12.45 -19.73
CA ASN A 97 12.60 -12.26 -20.63
C ASN A 97 12.72 -10.96 -21.45
N LEU A 98 13.35 -9.92 -20.90
CA LEU A 98 13.71 -8.71 -21.64
C LEU A 98 14.84 -8.96 -22.63
N SER A 99 15.77 -9.86 -22.34
CA SER A 99 16.82 -10.28 -23.28
C SER A 99 16.30 -11.16 -24.41
N GLY A 100 15.09 -11.74 -24.29
CA GLY A 100 14.37 -12.45 -25.36
C GLY A 100 13.89 -11.53 -26.49
N ILE A 101 13.84 -10.22 -26.27
CA ILE A 101 13.53 -9.20 -27.28
C ILE A 101 14.79 -8.79 -28.06
N MET A 102 15.98 -8.94 -27.47
CA MET A 102 17.22 -8.83 -28.21
C MET A 102 17.42 -10.10 -29.05
N PRO A 103 17.71 -9.97 -30.35
CA PRO A 103 18.03 -11.13 -31.17
C PRO A 103 19.17 -11.87 -30.48
N ARG A 104 18.84 -13.04 -29.93
CA ARG A 104 19.82 -13.94 -29.38
C ARG A 104 20.86 -14.15 -30.43
N ARG A 105 22.04 -13.56 -30.29
CA ARG A 105 23.16 -13.88 -31.12
C ARG A 105 23.26 -15.38 -31.23
N LYS A 106 23.27 -15.87 -32.41
CA LYS A 106 23.33 -17.28 -32.75
C LYS A 106 24.56 -17.93 -32.14
N GLN A 107 24.58 -18.11 -30.84
CA GLN A 107 25.65 -18.84 -30.15
C GLN A 107 25.78 -20.29 -30.63
N PRO A 108 24.69 -21.00 -30.99
CA PRO A 108 24.83 -22.35 -31.53
C PRO A 108 25.68 -22.41 -32.82
N ALA A 109 25.66 -21.38 -33.64
CA ALA A 109 26.46 -21.37 -34.85
C ALA A 109 27.97 -21.19 -34.61
N GLN A 110 28.35 -20.48 -33.54
CA GLN A 110 29.76 -20.31 -33.17
C GLN A 110 30.32 -21.56 -32.48
N GLU A 111 29.56 -22.19 -31.64
CA GLU A 111 29.94 -23.46 -31.02
C GLU A 111 30.08 -24.57 -32.07
N TYR A 112 29.17 -24.58 -33.03
CA TYR A 112 29.23 -25.55 -34.13
C TYR A 112 30.46 -25.34 -35.03
N SER A 113 30.79 -24.12 -35.35
CA SER A 113 31.96 -23.80 -36.13
C SER A 113 33.27 -24.07 -35.37
N PHE A 114 33.31 -23.80 -34.07
CA PHE A 114 34.41 -24.09 -33.18
C PHE A 114 34.61 -25.58 -33.00
N ALA A 115 33.57 -26.35 -32.73
CA ALA A 115 33.62 -27.81 -32.64
C ALA A 115 34.08 -28.46 -33.96
N LYS A 116 33.62 -27.97 -35.08
CA LYS A 116 34.02 -28.40 -36.39
C LYS A 116 35.51 -28.10 -36.67
N HIS A 117 35.97 -26.94 -36.25
CA HIS A 117 37.38 -26.56 -36.35
C HIS A 117 38.29 -27.40 -35.47
N MET A 118 37.88 -27.67 -34.24
CA MET A 118 38.57 -28.58 -33.31
C MET A 118 38.64 -30.00 -33.86
N LYS A 119 37.59 -30.52 -34.44
CA LYS A 119 37.55 -31.83 -35.08
C LYS A 119 38.53 -31.89 -36.26
N LYS A 120 38.64 -30.85 -37.04
CA LYS A 120 39.57 -30.75 -38.15
C LYS A 120 41.03 -30.71 -37.69
N LEU A 121 41.33 -30.00 -36.59
CA LEU A 121 42.64 -29.93 -35.97
C LEU A 121 43.04 -31.26 -35.32
N ALA A 122 42.09 -32.00 -34.77
CA ALA A 122 42.33 -33.34 -34.21
C ALA A 122 42.48 -34.45 -35.26
N GLY A 123 42.39 -34.14 -36.56
CA GLY A 123 42.55 -35.11 -37.62
C GLY A 123 41.35 -36.04 -37.84
N ILE A 124 40.21 -35.71 -37.24
CA ILE A 124 38.97 -36.47 -37.40
C ILE A 124 38.30 -36.02 -38.71
N LYS A 125 38.31 -36.88 -39.69
CA LYS A 125 37.52 -36.66 -40.91
C LYS A 125 36.05 -36.82 -40.61
N THR A 126 35.31 -35.79 -40.84
CA THR A 126 33.84 -35.81 -40.85
C THR A 126 33.33 -35.94 -42.27
#